data_640f115766c587af2ae2d17318be71c6
#
_entry.id   640f115766c587af2ae2d17318be71c6
#
_cell.length_a   1.000
_cell.length_b   1.000
_cell.length_c   1.000
_cell.angle_alpha   90.00
_cell.angle_beta   90.00
_cell.angle_gamma   90.00
#
_symmetry.space_group_name_H-M   'P 1'
#
loop_
_entity.id
_entity.type
_entity.pdbx_description
1 polymer ?
#
loop_
_entity_poly.entity_id
_entity_poly.type
_entity_poly.pdbx_seq_one_letter_code
_entity_poly.pdbx_strand_id
1 'polypeptide(L)'
;MWDTLGAVSPARQGGNRASTGTGEDGYWRPGPISNRPQIRYPQEMRIVRQPHQEHPARRMTQANPELLSLPYPAEFVPGAHSAVTTCLRIAPEEKVTLITDHVTQPIAAALAAQLETLGCRWNAFVLEDLAPRPLVDMPAAVLADMETSAVSIFAVQVQANELHSRMQMTDVVNRRHMRHAHMVNITPEIMCQGMRADFNLVDRLSQKVLDRVRLATRIRATTTAGTDITAEMNPGYKWFKTSGIISPEKWGNLPGGECFTSPGEVNGTFVVDGVVGDWLCARYGLLAATPLTIEIASNRIVSCSSVNKQLEADFWAYTHTDENSDRVGEFAIGTNLGVERVIGNILQDEKFPGIHIAFGNPYGEHTGAPWRSGTHIDVVGLGFNIWLETPAGQEQIMRDGRFLIAA
;
A
#
# COMPACT_ATOMS: atom_id res chain seq x y z
N MET A 1 -8.18 5.48 1.61
CA MET A 1 -7.07 4.58 1.87
C MET A 1 -7.60 3.18 1.73
N TRP A 2 -7.90 2.89 0.51
CA TRP A 2 -8.59 1.66 0.13
C TRP A 2 -7.72 1.00 -0.87
N ASP A 3 -7.25 -0.12 -0.54
CA ASP A 3 -6.84 -1.21 -1.40
C ASP A 3 -6.54 -0.91 -2.85
N THR A 4 -5.39 -1.21 -3.18
CA THR A 4 -5.13 -1.95 -4.40
C THR A 4 -6.28 -2.93 -4.61
N LEU A 5 -7.27 -2.48 -5.39
CA LEU A 5 -8.36 -3.34 -5.86
C LEU A 5 -7.70 -4.50 -6.57
N GLY A 6 -7.93 -5.71 -6.10
CA GLY A 6 -7.34 -6.91 -6.69
C GLY A 6 -7.50 -6.86 -8.21
N ALA A 7 -6.37 -6.87 -8.92
CA ALA A 7 -6.30 -6.69 -10.36
C ALA A 7 -7.28 -7.61 -11.08
N VAL A 8 -8.32 -7.04 -11.64
CA VAL A 8 -9.17 -7.74 -12.61
C VAL A 8 -8.36 -7.81 -13.89
N SER A 9 -7.81 -8.97 -14.20
CA SER A 9 -7.16 -9.25 -15.49
C SER A 9 -8.15 -8.88 -16.60
N PRO A 10 -7.76 -8.09 -17.63
CA PRO A 10 -8.68 -7.72 -18.69
C PRO A 10 -9.15 -8.98 -19.43
N ALA A 11 -10.44 -9.24 -19.40
CA ALA A 11 -11.07 -10.29 -20.21
C ALA A 11 -10.85 -9.96 -21.68
N ARG A 12 -10.24 -10.85 -22.45
CA ARG A 12 -10.09 -10.73 -23.89
C ARG A 12 -11.46 -10.63 -24.53
N GLN A 13 -11.82 -9.49 -25.07
CA GLN A 13 -12.95 -9.37 -25.99
C GLN A 13 -12.55 -10.01 -27.32
N GLY A 14 -13.03 -11.24 -27.52
CA GLY A 14 -12.94 -11.94 -28.80
C GLY A 14 -14.01 -11.45 -29.73
N GLY A 15 -13.61 -10.89 -30.87
CA GLY A 15 -14.51 -10.51 -31.96
C GLY A 15 -15.23 -11.71 -32.57
N ASN A 16 -16.54 -11.60 -32.72
CA ASN A 16 -17.45 -12.55 -33.35
C ASN A 16 -17.09 -12.77 -34.82
N ARG A 17 -16.77 -14.01 -35.19
CA ARG A 17 -17.12 -14.58 -36.50
C ARG A 17 -17.74 -15.95 -36.28
N ALA A 18 -18.96 -16.09 -36.75
CA ALA A 18 -19.71 -17.33 -36.71
C ALA A 18 -19.06 -18.39 -37.60
N SER A 19 -18.86 -19.59 -37.06
CA SER A 19 -18.85 -20.86 -37.82
C SER A 19 -19.35 -21.96 -36.90
N THR A 20 -20.34 -22.66 -37.37
CA THR A 20 -20.99 -23.83 -36.78
C THR A 20 -20.01 -25.00 -36.63
N GLY A 21 -19.92 -25.58 -35.45
CA GLY A 21 -19.18 -26.81 -35.21
C GLY A 21 -19.34 -27.26 -33.76
N THR A 22 -19.97 -28.37 -33.58
CA THR A 22 -20.29 -29.08 -32.33
C THR A 22 -19.05 -29.51 -31.57
N GLY A 23 -19.05 -29.35 -30.23
CA GLY A 23 -18.31 -30.27 -29.35
C GLY A 23 -17.37 -29.61 -28.34
N GLU A 24 -17.67 -29.89 -27.09
CA GLU A 24 -16.81 -29.98 -25.90
C GLU A 24 -16.34 -28.74 -25.17
N ASP A 25 -16.70 -28.72 -23.90
CA ASP A 25 -16.42 -27.76 -22.86
C ASP A 25 -14.92 -27.43 -22.71
N GLY A 26 -14.53 -26.25 -23.16
CA GLY A 26 -13.18 -25.72 -23.00
C GLY A 26 -13.06 -24.80 -21.78
N TYR A 27 -13.11 -25.33 -20.56
CA TYR A 27 -12.62 -24.59 -19.37
C TYR A 27 -11.11 -24.44 -19.47
N TRP A 28 -10.66 -23.19 -19.64
CA TRP A 28 -9.25 -22.85 -19.53
C TRP A 28 -8.77 -23.14 -18.09
N ARG A 29 -7.98 -24.20 -17.91
CA ARG A 29 -7.26 -24.47 -16.66
C ARG A 29 -5.94 -23.72 -16.72
N PRO A 30 -5.61 -22.86 -15.72
CA PRO A 30 -4.26 -22.34 -15.60
C PRO A 30 -3.33 -23.53 -15.35
N GLY A 31 -2.24 -23.61 -16.13
CA GLY A 31 -1.18 -24.57 -15.91
C GLY A 31 -0.57 -24.41 -14.50
N PRO A 32 0.10 -25.44 -13.95
CA PRO A 32 0.64 -25.39 -12.61
C PRO A 32 1.65 -24.24 -12.52
N ILE A 33 1.36 -23.26 -11.66
CA ILE A 33 2.30 -22.21 -11.28
C ILE A 33 3.37 -22.86 -10.40
N SER A 34 4.45 -23.32 -11.03
CA SER A 34 5.61 -23.94 -10.36
C SER A 34 6.63 -22.91 -9.86
N ASN A 35 6.24 -21.69 -9.54
CA ASN A 35 7.09 -20.73 -8.87
C ASN A 35 6.28 -20.00 -7.79
N ARG A 36 6.21 -20.62 -6.60
CA ARG A 36 5.92 -19.84 -5.38
C ARG A 36 7.05 -18.83 -5.22
N PRO A 37 6.77 -17.55 -5.06
CA PRO A 37 7.81 -16.59 -4.69
C PRO A 37 8.37 -17.03 -3.34
N GLN A 38 9.58 -17.57 -3.33
CA GLN A 38 10.30 -17.78 -2.08
C GLN A 38 10.73 -16.40 -1.62
N ILE A 39 10.27 -15.99 -0.42
CA ILE A 39 10.78 -14.81 0.25
C ILE A 39 12.29 -15.02 0.44
N ARG A 40 13.09 -14.28 -0.32
CA ARG A 40 14.55 -14.28 -0.16
C ARG A 40 14.88 -13.34 0.98
N TYR A 41 15.33 -13.89 2.10
CA TYR A 41 15.94 -13.09 3.16
C TYR A 41 17.31 -12.58 2.68
N PRO A 42 17.67 -11.31 2.97
CA PRO A 42 19.04 -10.85 2.75
C PRO A 42 20.04 -11.75 3.49
N GLN A 43 21.19 -12.04 2.90
CA GLN A 43 22.12 -13.11 3.30
C GLN A 43 22.76 -12.99 4.70
N GLU A 44 22.43 -11.99 5.52
CA GLU A 44 23.07 -11.73 6.82
C GLU A 44 22.11 -11.45 7.99
N MET A 45 20.85 -11.89 7.93
CA MET A 45 19.90 -11.64 9.00
C MET A 45 20.15 -12.49 10.24
N ARG A 46 20.24 -11.84 11.42
CA ARG A 46 20.32 -12.53 12.71
C ARG A 46 18.94 -13.02 13.15
N ILE A 47 18.81 -14.32 13.41
CA ILE A 47 17.55 -14.93 13.83
C ILE A 47 17.40 -14.81 15.35
N VAL A 48 16.29 -14.25 15.82
CA VAL A 48 15.90 -14.20 17.22
C VAL A 48 15.11 -15.46 17.55
N ARG A 49 15.53 -16.17 18.62
CA ARG A 49 14.74 -17.23 19.25
C ARG A 49 14.44 -16.76 20.67
N GLN A 50 13.18 -16.58 21.00
CA GLN A 50 12.81 -16.23 22.37
C GLN A 50 12.87 -17.46 23.28
N PRO A 51 13.45 -17.35 24.48
CA PRO A 51 13.31 -18.40 25.49
C PRO A 51 11.88 -18.42 26.02
N HIS A 52 11.27 -19.60 26.08
CA HIS A 52 9.96 -19.81 26.69
C HIS A 52 10.00 -19.35 28.13
N GLN A 53 9.44 -18.19 28.44
CA GLN A 53 9.11 -17.82 29.84
C GLN A 53 7.62 -18.16 30.05
N GLU A 54 7.35 -19.27 30.72
CA GLU A 54 6.01 -19.60 31.16
C GLU A 54 5.58 -18.62 32.26
N HIS A 55 4.67 -17.72 31.99
CA HIS A 55 3.91 -16.98 33.00
C HIS A 55 2.62 -17.74 33.32
N PRO A 56 2.50 -18.37 34.52
CA PRO A 56 1.39 -19.28 34.84
C PRO A 56 -0.01 -18.65 34.90
N ALA A 57 -0.10 -17.33 35.01
CA ALA A 57 -1.37 -16.64 35.25
C ALA A 57 -2.17 -16.23 33.96
N ARG A 58 -1.66 -16.51 32.75
CA ARG A 58 -2.23 -16.02 31.48
C ARG A 58 -2.79 -17.08 30.52
N ARG A 59 -2.94 -18.33 30.96
CA ARG A 59 -3.35 -19.47 30.10
C ARG A 59 -4.82 -19.51 29.65
N MET A 60 -5.58 -18.44 29.81
CA MET A 60 -6.97 -18.45 29.34
C MET A 60 -7.11 -17.48 28.17
N THR A 61 -7.20 -18.05 26.94
CA THR A 61 -7.72 -17.45 25.71
C THR A 61 -6.76 -16.80 24.69
N GLN A 62 -5.53 -17.24 24.51
CA GLN A 62 -4.75 -16.85 23.35
C GLN A 62 -4.97 -17.86 22.21
N ALA A 63 -5.53 -17.41 21.07
CA ALA A 63 -5.49 -18.16 19.83
C ALA A 63 -4.07 -18.04 19.24
N ASN A 64 -3.43 -19.18 18.95
CA ASN A 64 -2.08 -19.33 18.41
C ASN A 64 -0.92 -18.70 19.24
N PRO A 65 -0.76 -19.07 20.53
CA PRO A 65 0.42 -18.67 21.30
C PRO A 65 1.73 -19.24 20.70
N GLU A 66 1.63 -20.27 19.85
CA GLU A 66 2.76 -20.90 19.16
C GLU A 66 3.51 -19.91 18.24
N LEU A 67 2.86 -18.82 17.81
CA LEU A 67 3.49 -17.79 17.01
C LEU A 67 4.73 -17.19 17.70
N LEU A 68 4.73 -17.11 19.03
CA LEU A 68 5.89 -16.64 19.83
C LEU A 68 7.10 -17.59 19.74
N SER A 69 6.89 -18.85 19.42
CA SER A 69 7.99 -19.83 19.27
C SER A 69 8.64 -19.80 17.89
N LEU A 70 8.01 -19.11 16.93
CA LEU A 70 8.54 -19.02 15.58
C LEU A 70 9.75 -18.08 15.52
N PRO A 71 10.82 -18.50 14.85
CA PRO A 71 11.99 -17.65 14.66
C PRO A 71 11.69 -16.52 13.67
N TYR A 72 12.23 -15.33 13.92
CA TYR A 72 12.18 -14.19 13.02
C TYR A 72 13.52 -13.43 13.04
N PRO A 73 13.85 -12.69 11.96
CA PRO A 73 15.03 -11.84 11.90
C PRO A 73 15.00 -10.72 12.95
N ALA A 74 16.13 -10.49 13.62
CA ALA A 74 16.26 -9.40 14.60
C ALA A 74 15.98 -8.03 13.99
N GLU A 75 16.22 -7.91 12.70
CA GLU A 75 16.01 -6.72 11.89
C GLU A 75 14.53 -6.31 11.80
N PHE A 76 13.58 -7.21 12.10
CA PHE A 76 12.14 -6.88 12.13
C PHE A 76 11.73 -6.17 13.41
N VAL A 77 12.52 -6.31 14.50
CA VAL A 77 12.17 -5.76 15.81
C VAL A 77 11.89 -4.26 15.79
N PRO A 78 12.72 -3.39 15.15
CA PRO A 78 12.43 -1.96 15.11
C PRO A 78 11.13 -1.64 14.40
N GLY A 79 10.84 -2.30 13.27
CA GLY A 79 9.60 -2.12 12.51
C GLY A 79 8.36 -2.58 13.29
N ALA A 80 8.44 -3.75 13.94
CA ALA A 80 7.38 -4.27 14.80
C ALA A 80 7.14 -3.36 16.01
N HIS A 81 8.21 -2.87 16.65
CA HIS A 81 8.14 -1.91 17.73
C HIS A 81 7.43 -0.61 17.30
N SER A 82 7.83 -0.04 16.17
CA SER A 82 7.18 1.16 15.60
C SER A 82 5.70 0.94 15.35
N ALA A 83 5.30 -0.20 14.78
CA ALA A 83 3.90 -0.53 14.53
C ALA A 83 3.07 -0.53 15.82
N VAL A 84 3.57 -1.22 16.86
CA VAL A 84 2.86 -1.42 18.13
C VAL A 84 2.81 -0.14 18.97
N THR A 85 3.97 0.52 19.16
CA THR A 85 4.10 1.62 20.12
C THR A 85 3.85 3.00 19.54
N THR A 86 4.28 3.25 18.31
CA THR A 86 4.21 4.58 17.68
C THR A 86 2.99 4.71 16.77
N CYS A 87 2.81 3.77 15.86
CA CYS A 87 1.73 3.84 14.86
C CYS A 87 0.36 3.56 15.49
N LEU A 88 0.24 2.43 16.18
CA LEU A 88 -1.00 1.99 16.81
C LEU A 88 -1.15 2.48 18.25
N ARG A 89 -0.08 2.87 18.93
CA ARG A 89 -0.10 3.36 20.32
C ARG A 89 -0.93 2.47 21.24
N ILE A 90 -0.62 1.16 21.19
CA ILE A 90 -1.37 0.15 21.92
C ILE A 90 -1.09 0.31 23.42
N ALA A 91 -2.13 0.31 24.24
CA ALA A 91 -2.02 0.33 25.68
C ALA A 91 -2.07 -1.10 26.29
N PRO A 92 -1.43 -1.33 27.46
CA PRO A 92 -1.38 -2.66 28.06
C PRO A 92 -2.75 -3.29 28.37
N GLU A 93 -3.77 -2.49 28.65
CA GLU A 93 -5.14 -2.93 28.95
C GLU A 93 -5.94 -3.31 27.72
N GLU A 94 -5.48 -2.98 26.53
CA GLU A 94 -6.21 -3.22 25.29
C GLU A 94 -6.10 -4.66 24.80
N LYS A 95 -7.07 -5.05 24.00
CA LYS A 95 -7.06 -6.32 23.28
C LYS A 95 -6.74 -6.08 21.80
N VAL A 96 -5.88 -6.92 21.25
CA VAL A 96 -5.42 -6.87 19.85
C VAL A 96 -5.80 -8.14 19.09
N THR A 97 -6.36 -7.98 17.90
CA THR A 97 -6.51 -9.07 16.92
C THR A 97 -5.37 -8.97 15.90
N LEU A 98 -4.49 -9.97 15.83
CA LEU A 98 -3.42 -10.09 14.84
C LEU A 98 -3.84 -11.12 13.77
N ILE A 99 -3.87 -10.70 12.52
CA ILE A 99 -4.24 -11.55 11.38
C ILE A 99 -3.01 -11.70 10.48
N THR A 100 -2.66 -12.95 10.16
CA THR A 100 -1.49 -13.29 9.34
C THR A 100 -1.79 -14.49 8.45
N ASP A 101 -0.85 -14.81 7.58
CA ASP A 101 -0.83 -16.03 6.77
C ASP A 101 0.49 -16.78 6.94
N HIS A 102 0.61 -17.97 6.36
CA HIS A 102 1.84 -18.78 6.46
C HIS A 102 3.08 -18.05 5.93
N VAL A 103 2.92 -17.13 4.97
CA VAL A 103 4.04 -16.39 4.35
C VAL A 103 4.56 -15.32 5.29
N THR A 104 3.66 -14.61 5.98
CA THR A 104 4.01 -13.47 6.84
C THR A 104 4.17 -13.86 8.32
N GLN A 105 4.02 -15.13 8.69
CA GLN A 105 4.21 -15.60 10.07
C GLN A 105 5.48 -15.07 10.77
N PRO A 106 6.67 -15.00 10.14
CA PRO A 106 7.85 -14.43 10.81
C PRO A 106 7.68 -12.95 11.17
N ILE A 107 6.96 -12.17 10.35
CA ILE A 107 6.63 -10.78 10.64
C ILE A 107 5.61 -10.71 11.79
N ALA A 108 4.58 -11.55 11.73
CA ALA A 108 3.58 -11.65 12.78
C ALA A 108 4.20 -12.11 14.12
N ALA A 109 5.19 -12.99 14.10
CA ALA A 109 5.94 -13.41 15.30
C ALA A 109 6.69 -12.21 15.93
N ALA A 110 7.32 -11.37 15.11
CA ALA A 110 7.98 -10.16 15.60
C ALA A 110 6.96 -9.16 16.19
N LEU A 111 5.79 -9.00 15.58
CA LEU A 111 4.69 -8.17 16.11
C LEU A 111 4.16 -8.75 17.43
N ALA A 112 3.89 -10.06 17.50
CA ALA A 112 3.41 -10.74 18.70
C ALA A 112 4.40 -10.60 19.86
N ALA A 113 5.70 -10.68 19.60
CA ALA A 113 6.75 -10.46 20.59
C ALA A 113 6.70 -9.03 21.19
N GLN A 114 6.38 -8.02 20.39
CA GLN A 114 6.19 -6.65 20.89
C GLN A 114 4.92 -6.53 21.73
N LEU A 115 3.82 -7.20 21.32
CA LEU A 115 2.58 -7.24 22.09
C LEU A 115 2.78 -7.92 23.45
N GLU A 116 3.55 -9.03 23.52
CA GLU A 116 3.95 -9.67 24.79
C GLU A 116 4.79 -8.75 25.67
N THR A 117 5.77 -8.08 25.07
CA THR A 117 6.63 -7.12 25.79
C THR A 117 5.80 -5.97 26.38
N LEU A 118 4.81 -5.49 25.66
CA LEU A 118 3.88 -4.45 26.12
C LEU A 118 2.95 -4.98 27.25
N GLY A 119 2.69 -6.27 27.26
CA GLY A 119 1.82 -6.92 28.24
C GLY A 119 0.33 -6.80 27.95
N CYS A 120 -0.06 -6.45 26.72
CA CYS A 120 -1.47 -6.40 26.33
C CYS A 120 -2.04 -7.80 26.04
N ARG A 121 -3.38 -7.89 25.96
CA ARG A 121 -4.07 -9.12 25.53
C ARG A 121 -4.09 -9.17 24.01
N TRP A 122 -3.81 -10.31 23.40
CA TRP A 122 -3.88 -10.47 21.97
C TRP A 122 -4.27 -11.90 21.57
N ASN A 123 -4.90 -12.03 20.39
CA ASN A 123 -5.11 -13.29 19.70
C ASN A 123 -4.53 -13.16 18.29
N ALA A 124 -3.92 -14.24 17.79
CA ALA A 124 -3.43 -14.31 16.42
C ALA A 124 -4.19 -15.38 15.62
N PHE A 125 -4.42 -15.09 14.34
CA PHE A 125 -5.10 -15.95 13.40
C PHE A 125 -4.25 -16.13 12.16
N VAL A 126 -3.90 -17.37 11.83
CA VAL A 126 -3.27 -17.75 10.57
C VAL A 126 -4.39 -18.17 9.63
N LEU A 127 -4.56 -17.46 8.53
CA LEU A 127 -5.73 -17.60 7.66
C LEU A 127 -5.88 -19.01 7.09
N GLU A 128 -4.77 -19.63 6.67
CA GLU A 128 -4.76 -20.99 6.11
C GLU A 128 -5.15 -22.06 7.11
N ASP A 129 -4.98 -21.82 8.42
CA ASP A 129 -5.41 -22.75 9.47
C ASP A 129 -6.93 -22.73 9.69
N LEU A 130 -7.60 -21.68 9.19
CA LEU A 130 -9.04 -21.46 9.37
C LEU A 130 -9.85 -21.81 8.14
N ALA A 131 -9.32 -21.53 6.94
CA ALA A 131 -10.01 -21.81 5.68
C ALA A 131 -9.02 -21.90 4.50
N PRO A 132 -9.38 -22.65 3.44
CA PRO A 132 -8.61 -22.64 2.20
C PRO A 132 -8.56 -21.23 1.58
N ARG A 133 -7.43 -20.89 0.97
CA ARG A 133 -7.26 -19.63 0.24
C ARG A 133 -7.29 -19.84 -1.28
N PRO A 134 -7.80 -18.88 -2.09
CA PRO A 134 -8.25 -17.53 -1.70
C PRO A 134 -9.55 -17.58 -0.88
N LEU A 135 -9.61 -16.70 0.15
CA LEU A 135 -10.80 -16.60 1.00
C LEU A 135 -11.98 -16.00 0.23
N VAL A 136 -13.14 -16.64 0.29
CA VAL A 136 -14.40 -16.06 -0.16
C VAL A 136 -14.91 -15.09 0.90
N ASP A 137 -14.97 -15.54 2.15
CA ASP A 137 -15.40 -14.77 3.32
C ASP A 137 -14.28 -14.75 4.37
N MET A 138 -14.23 -13.68 5.16
CA MET A 138 -13.35 -13.63 6.33
C MET A 138 -13.84 -14.67 7.37
N PRO A 139 -12.95 -15.54 7.87
CA PRO A 139 -13.36 -16.54 8.86
C PRO A 139 -14.09 -15.93 10.05
N ALA A 140 -15.23 -16.52 10.41
CA ALA A 140 -16.11 -16.00 11.46
C ALA A 140 -15.39 -15.85 12.82
N ALA A 141 -14.39 -16.70 13.11
CA ALA A 141 -13.58 -16.59 14.33
C ALA A 141 -12.77 -15.30 14.38
N VAL A 142 -12.22 -14.84 13.25
CA VAL A 142 -11.50 -13.57 13.12
C VAL A 142 -12.45 -12.40 13.38
N LEU A 143 -13.59 -12.37 12.70
CA LEU A 143 -14.59 -11.30 12.86
C LEU A 143 -15.11 -11.23 14.29
N ALA A 144 -15.41 -12.38 14.92
CA ALA A 144 -15.86 -12.45 16.30
C ALA A 144 -14.82 -11.95 17.32
N ASP A 145 -13.53 -12.22 17.07
CA ASP A 145 -12.46 -11.72 17.93
C ASP A 145 -12.30 -10.21 17.81
N MET A 146 -12.39 -9.68 16.58
CA MET A 146 -12.32 -8.24 16.29
C MET A 146 -13.47 -7.47 16.98
N GLU A 147 -14.66 -8.04 17.11
CA GLU A 147 -15.79 -7.41 17.83
C GLU A 147 -15.48 -7.04 19.28
N THR A 148 -14.49 -7.69 19.88
CA THR A 148 -14.09 -7.46 21.26
C THR A 148 -12.70 -6.81 21.40
N SER A 149 -12.08 -6.48 20.28
CA SER A 149 -10.73 -5.89 20.25
C SER A 149 -10.79 -4.38 20.02
N ALA A 150 -9.84 -3.65 20.61
CA ALA A 150 -9.66 -2.21 20.36
C ALA A 150 -8.75 -1.95 19.14
N VAL A 151 -7.89 -2.91 18.84
CA VAL A 151 -6.87 -2.81 17.80
C VAL A 151 -6.87 -4.07 16.95
N SER A 152 -6.61 -3.92 15.65
CA SER A 152 -6.32 -5.04 14.76
C SER A 152 -5.10 -4.75 13.88
N ILE A 153 -4.38 -5.81 13.55
CA ILE A 153 -3.23 -5.78 12.63
C ILE A 153 -3.47 -6.85 11.57
N PHE A 154 -3.47 -6.47 10.30
CA PHE A 154 -3.59 -7.36 9.15
C PHE A 154 -2.27 -7.41 8.41
N ALA A 155 -1.45 -8.42 8.69
CA ALA A 155 -0.15 -8.65 8.06
C ALA A 155 -0.23 -9.91 7.20
N VAL A 156 -0.65 -9.76 5.93
CA VAL A 156 -1.03 -10.87 5.04
C VAL A 156 -0.57 -10.62 3.60
N GLN A 157 -0.08 -11.66 2.94
CA GLN A 157 0.07 -11.67 1.48
C GLN A 157 -1.30 -12.01 0.87
N VAL A 158 -1.97 -11.00 0.32
CA VAL A 158 -3.32 -11.17 -0.24
C VAL A 158 -3.28 -11.93 -1.56
N GLN A 159 -4.33 -12.70 -1.81
CA GLN A 159 -4.51 -13.43 -3.06
C GLN A 159 -5.59 -12.77 -3.92
N ALA A 160 -5.54 -13.03 -5.24
CA ALA A 160 -6.61 -12.61 -6.13
C ALA A 160 -7.96 -13.14 -5.62
N ASN A 161 -9.00 -12.32 -5.74
CA ASN A 161 -10.38 -12.60 -5.30
C ASN A 161 -10.63 -12.56 -3.77
N GLU A 162 -9.68 -12.09 -2.95
CA GLU A 162 -9.88 -11.92 -1.51
C GLU A 162 -10.38 -10.51 -1.10
N LEU A 163 -10.76 -9.67 -2.05
CA LEU A 163 -11.25 -8.32 -1.73
C LEU A 163 -12.48 -8.35 -0.83
N HIS A 164 -13.45 -9.24 -1.12
CA HIS A 164 -14.69 -9.34 -0.34
C HIS A 164 -14.41 -9.69 1.13
N SER A 165 -13.57 -10.68 1.41
CA SER A 165 -13.20 -11.05 2.79
C SER A 165 -12.52 -9.89 3.54
N ARG A 166 -11.67 -9.10 2.85
CA ARG A 166 -11.05 -7.91 3.43
C ARG A 166 -12.07 -6.80 3.71
N MET A 167 -13.06 -6.60 2.82
CA MET A 167 -14.14 -5.65 3.06
C MET A 167 -14.94 -6.01 4.30
N GLN A 168 -15.28 -7.28 4.51
CA GLN A 168 -15.94 -7.73 5.74
C GLN A 168 -15.14 -7.39 7.00
N MET A 169 -13.81 -7.55 6.94
CA MET A 169 -12.91 -7.16 8.03
C MET A 169 -12.93 -5.63 8.26
N THR A 170 -12.77 -4.85 7.20
CA THR A 170 -12.74 -3.38 7.31
C THR A 170 -14.11 -2.80 7.71
N ASP A 171 -15.21 -3.47 7.41
CA ASP A 171 -16.54 -3.10 7.92
C ASP A 171 -16.61 -3.21 9.45
N VAL A 172 -15.99 -4.24 10.05
CA VAL A 172 -15.87 -4.33 11.52
C VAL A 172 -15.00 -3.20 12.04
N VAL A 173 -13.84 -2.93 11.41
CA VAL A 173 -12.94 -1.83 11.78
C VAL A 173 -13.68 -0.50 11.81
N ASN A 174 -14.41 -0.17 10.74
CA ASN A 174 -15.15 1.09 10.60
C ASN A 174 -16.27 1.20 11.62
N ARG A 175 -17.08 0.15 11.78
CA ARG A 175 -18.23 0.14 12.70
C ARG A 175 -17.80 0.21 14.16
N ARG A 176 -16.68 -0.41 14.50
CA ARG A 176 -16.13 -0.45 15.86
C ARG A 176 -15.19 0.70 16.19
N HIS A 177 -14.87 1.55 15.21
CA HIS A 177 -13.86 2.61 15.35
C HIS A 177 -12.54 2.04 15.88
N MET A 178 -12.07 0.94 15.27
CA MET A 178 -10.84 0.29 15.69
C MET A 178 -9.60 1.00 15.14
N ARG A 179 -8.53 1.03 15.90
CA ARG A 179 -7.22 1.30 15.31
C ARG A 179 -6.77 0.06 14.54
N HIS A 180 -6.66 0.19 13.22
CA HIS A 180 -6.31 -0.92 12.35
C HIS A 180 -5.09 -0.60 11.51
N ALA A 181 -4.07 -1.45 11.61
CA ALA A 181 -2.91 -1.44 10.73
C ALA A 181 -3.13 -2.39 9.56
N HIS A 182 -3.24 -1.85 8.34
CA HIS A 182 -3.39 -2.61 7.12
C HIS A 182 -2.01 -2.81 6.48
N MET A 183 -1.39 -3.98 6.74
CA MET A 183 -0.04 -4.33 6.26
C MET A 183 -0.17 -5.37 5.13
N VAL A 184 -0.98 -5.03 4.12
CA VAL A 184 -1.23 -5.88 2.96
C VAL A 184 0.05 -6.04 2.12
N ASN A 185 0.39 -7.29 1.76
CA ASN A 185 1.60 -7.63 1.01
C ASN A 185 2.90 -7.17 1.69
N ILE A 186 2.89 -7.09 3.03
CA ILE A 186 4.08 -6.79 3.83
C ILE A 186 5.20 -7.80 3.57
N THR A 187 6.44 -7.33 3.44
CA THR A 187 7.60 -8.17 3.17
C THR A 187 8.73 -7.93 4.19
N PRO A 188 9.74 -8.82 4.25
CA PRO A 188 10.96 -8.62 5.04
C PRO A 188 11.65 -7.28 4.73
N GLU A 189 11.72 -6.90 3.46
CA GLU A 189 12.36 -5.66 3.03
C GLU A 189 11.62 -4.44 3.59
N ILE A 190 10.28 -4.45 3.58
CA ILE A 190 9.46 -3.38 4.16
C ILE A 190 9.69 -3.28 5.66
N MET A 191 9.74 -4.43 6.37
CA MET A 191 10.04 -4.44 7.81
C MET A 191 11.43 -3.86 8.14
N CYS A 192 12.39 -4.05 7.23
CA CYS A 192 13.76 -3.55 7.39
C CYS A 192 13.97 -2.11 6.89
N GLN A 193 12.98 -1.50 6.24
CA GLN A 193 13.09 -0.17 5.65
C GLN A 193 11.94 0.74 6.08
N GLY A 194 10.86 0.83 5.32
CA GLY A 194 9.74 1.75 5.57
C GLY A 194 9.11 1.63 6.96
N MET A 195 9.05 0.42 7.52
CA MET A 195 8.54 0.21 8.87
C MET A 195 9.50 0.65 9.99
N ARG A 196 10.79 0.86 9.70
CA ARG A 196 11.78 1.35 10.66
C ARG A 196 11.85 2.87 10.76
N ALA A 197 11.04 3.58 9.99
CA ALA A 197 10.98 5.04 10.03
C ALA A 197 10.65 5.56 11.45
N ASP A 198 11.16 6.73 11.78
CA ASP A 198 10.61 7.53 12.90
C ASP A 198 9.25 8.09 12.46
N PHE A 199 8.17 7.38 12.78
CA PHE A 199 6.81 7.80 12.39
C PHE A 199 6.36 9.12 13.02
N ASN A 200 6.95 9.55 14.13
CA ASN A 200 6.71 10.90 14.65
C ASN A 200 7.34 11.95 13.73
N LEU A 201 8.52 11.68 13.19
CA LEU A 201 9.17 12.54 12.20
C LEU A 201 8.39 12.55 10.89
N VAL A 202 7.98 11.37 10.40
CA VAL A 202 7.12 11.23 9.19
C VAL A 202 5.83 12.03 9.37
N ASP A 203 5.18 11.94 10.53
CA ASP A 203 3.93 12.67 10.80
C ASP A 203 4.14 14.17 10.81
N ARG A 204 5.21 14.65 11.45
CA ARG A 204 5.54 16.09 11.44
C ARG A 204 5.85 16.60 10.03
N LEU A 205 6.64 15.86 9.26
CA LEU A 205 6.95 16.23 7.87
C LEU A 205 5.68 16.23 7.02
N SER A 206 4.88 15.17 7.09
CA SER A 206 3.61 15.06 6.36
C SER A 206 2.67 16.24 6.72
N GLN A 207 2.62 16.66 8.00
CA GLN A 207 1.82 17.81 8.40
C GLN A 207 2.34 19.10 7.77
N LYS A 208 3.64 19.32 7.76
CA LYS A 208 4.25 20.51 7.15
C LYS A 208 4.08 20.54 5.62
N VAL A 209 4.11 19.38 4.96
CA VAL A 209 3.78 19.24 3.53
C VAL A 209 2.30 19.57 3.33
N LEU A 210 1.40 18.95 4.11
CA LEU A 210 -0.04 19.16 4.03
C LEU A 210 -0.44 20.64 4.17
N ASP A 211 0.15 21.34 5.15
CA ASP A 211 -0.13 22.75 5.41
C ASP A 211 0.23 23.65 4.21
N ARG A 212 1.26 23.25 3.43
CA ARG A 212 1.71 23.98 2.24
C ARG A 212 0.89 23.64 1.00
N VAL A 213 0.66 22.34 0.73
CA VAL A 213 -0.05 21.91 -0.47
C VAL A 213 -1.53 22.34 -0.47
N ARG A 214 -2.12 22.51 0.70
CA ARG A 214 -3.49 23.07 0.84
C ARG A 214 -3.62 24.51 0.36
N LEU A 215 -2.53 25.26 0.33
CA LEU A 215 -2.48 26.63 -0.13
C LEU A 215 -2.09 26.72 -1.62
N ALA A 216 -1.58 25.65 -2.18
CA ALA A 216 -1.14 25.62 -3.57
C ALA A 216 -2.33 25.64 -4.53
N THR A 217 -2.24 26.51 -5.52
CA THR A 217 -3.14 26.49 -6.69
C THR A 217 -2.62 25.62 -7.80
N ARG A 218 -1.28 25.45 -7.84
CA ARG A 218 -0.56 24.65 -8.82
C ARG A 218 0.67 24.00 -8.19
N ILE A 219 0.97 22.77 -8.60
CA ILE A 219 2.21 22.08 -8.26
C ILE A 219 2.93 21.72 -9.55
N ARG A 220 4.20 22.12 -9.67
CA ARG A 220 5.08 21.67 -10.75
C ARG A 220 6.09 20.69 -10.21
N ALA A 221 6.34 19.63 -10.96
CA ALA A 221 7.35 18.63 -10.60
C ALA A 221 8.20 18.24 -11.81
N THR A 222 9.51 18.16 -11.61
CA THR A 222 10.46 17.71 -12.64
C THR A 222 11.44 16.68 -12.08
N THR A 223 11.97 15.82 -12.96
CA THR A 223 13.07 14.90 -12.62
C THR A 223 14.13 14.91 -13.71
N THR A 224 15.34 14.42 -13.37
CA THR A 224 16.40 14.21 -14.37
C THR A 224 16.07 13.07 -15.34
N ALA A 225 15.17 12.17 -14.99
CA ALA A 225 14.66 11.11 -15.87
C ALA A 225 13.76 11.63 -17.00
N GLY A 226 13.31 12.88 -16.92
CA GLY A 226 12.49 13.53 -17.97
C GLY A 226 11.05 13.84 -17.56
N THR A 227 10.63 13.60 -16.33
CA THR A 227 9.35 14.11 -15.84
C THR A 227 9.35 15.64 -15.87
N ASP A 228 8.30 16.23 -16.45
CA ASP A 228 7.92 17.65 -16.32
C ASP A 228 6.40 17.73 -16.36
N ILE A 229 5.78 17.75 -15.18
CA ILE A 229 4.34 17.81 -15.03
C ILE A 229 3.92 19.04 -14.24
N THR A 230 2.72 19.49 -14.54
CA THR A 230 2.01 20.53 -13.80
C THR A 230 0.64 20.01 -13.39
N ALA A 231 0.32 20.12 -12.11
CA ALA A 231 -0.97 19.74 -11.55
C ALA A 231 -1.67 21.01 -11.02
N GLU A 232 -2.81 21.37 -11.63
CA GLU A 232 -3.70 22.41 -11.11
C GLU A 232 -4.51 21.80 -9.97
N MET A 233 -4.56 22.49 -8.83
CA MET A 233 -5.30 22.01 -7.67
C MET A 233 -6.75 22.50 -7.71
N ASN A 234 -7.69 21.58 -7.47
CA ASN A 234 -9.11 21.94 -7.35
C ASN A 234 -9.42 22.33 -5.89
N PRO A 235 -9.83 23.57 -5.61
CA PRO A 235 -10.12 24.01 -4.24
C PRO A 235 -11.33 23.30 -3.59
N GLY A 236 -12.15 22.63 -4.39
CA GLY A 236 -13.26 21.78 -3.91
C GLY A 236 -12.83 20.39 -3.44
N TYR A 237 -11.59 19.97 -3.74
CA TYR A 237 -11.08 18.67 -3.36
C TYR A 237 -10.19 18.76 -2.12
N LYS A 238 -10.22 17.71 -1.32
CA LYS A 238 -9.53 17.67 -0.04
C LYS A 238 -8.19 16.98 -0.13
N TRP A 239 -7.20 17.53 0.54
CA TRP A 239 -5.94 16.87 0.82
C TRP A 239 -6.02 16.01 2.07
N PHE A 240 -5.45 14.82 2.00
CA PHE A 240 -5.34 13.87 3.10
C PHE A 240 -3.89 13.62 3.45
N LYS A 241 -3.66 13.33 4.73
CA LYS A 241 -2.37 12.89 5.28
C LYS A 241 -2.51 11.47 5.79
N THR A 242 -1.61 10.59 5.41
CA THR A 242 -1.51 9.20 5.90
C THR A 242 -0.09 8.93 6.35
N SER A 243 0.21 9.34 7.56
CA SER A 243 1.58 9.35 8.09
C SER A 243 2.00 8.06 8.81
N GLY A 244 1.11 7.06 8.89
CA GLY A 244 1.32 5.87 9.70
C GLY A 244 0.88 6.02 11.17
N ILE A 245 0.52 7.24 11.61
CA ILE A 245 -0.13 7.42 12.92
C ILE A 245 -1.61 7.10 12.76
N ILE A 246 -2.06 6.05 13.43
CA ILE A 246 -3.41 5.48 13.31
C ILE A 246 -4.28 5.94 14.48
N SER A 247 -5.54 6.26 14.21
CA SER A 247 -6.54 6.62 15.23
C SER A 247 -7.83 5.80 15.05
N PRO A 248 -8.74 5.81 16.04
CA PRO A 248 -10.05 5.17 15.91
C PRO A 248 -10.90 5.68 14.74
N GLU A 249 -10.71 6.95 14.35
CA GLU A 249 -11.43 7.58 13.25
C GLU A 249 -10.77 7.32 11.89
N LYS A 250 -9.49 6.90 11.92
CA LYS A 250 -8.71 6.74 10.69
C LYS A 250 -7.70 5.61 10.82
N TRP A 251 -8.08 4.45 10.33
CA TRP A 251 -7.15 3.34 10.11
C TRP A 251 -6.27 3.60 8.87
N GLY A 252 -5.24 2.83 8.66
CA GLY A 252 -4.36 3.07 7.53
C GLY A 252 -3.37 1.95 7.21
N ASN A 253 -2.76 2.12 6.04
CA ASN A 253 -1.66 1.27 5.62
C ASN A 253 -0.43 1.49 6.50
N LEU A 254 0.31 0.43 6.78
CA LEU A 254 1.66 0.47 7.33
C LEU A 254 2.63 -0.29 6.41
N PRO A 255 3.75 0.36 6.05
CA PRO A 255 4.17 1.72 6.43
C PRO A 255 3.26 2.80 5.85
N GLY A 256 3.14 3.90 6.56
CA GLY A 256 2.51 5.13 6.09
C GLY A 256 3.57 6.17 5.70
N GLY A 257 3.12 7.32 5.21
CA GLY A 257 3.97 8.46 4.87
C GLY A 257 3.66 9.07 3.52
N GLU A 258 2.52 9.76 3.40
CA GLU A 258 2.14 10.51 2.19
C GLU A 258 1.13 11.61 2.50
N CYS A 259 1.03 12.56 1.58
CA CYS A 259 -0.06 13.51 1.46
C CYS A 259 -0.63 13.41 0.05
N PHE A 260 -1.93 13.20 -0.09
CA PHE A 260 -2.58 13.00 -1.38
C PHE A 260 -3.88 13.80 -1.53
N THR A 261 -4.26 14.02 -2.78
CA THR A 261 -5.56 14.57 -3.20
C THR A 261 -5.90 14.07 -4.59
N SER A 262 -7.14 14.24 -5.01
CA SER A 262 -7.45 14.22 -6.44
C SER A 262 -7.10 15.59 -7.04
N PRO A 263 -6.34 15.67 -8.15
CA PRO A 263 -6.01 16.96 -8.76
C PRO A 263 -7.21 17.53 -9.53
N GLY A 264 -7.16 18.84 -9.84
CA GLY A 264 -8.07 19.46 -10.78
C GLY A 264 -7.75 19.05 -12.20
N GLU A 265 -6.52 19.31 -12.63
CA GLU A 265 -6.02 18.94 -13.96
C GLU A 265 -4.51 18.69 -13.90
N VAL A 266 -4.04 17.65 -14.59
CA VAL A 266 -2.62 17.34 -14.76
C VAL A 266 -2.26 17.37 -16.23
N ASN A 267 -1.14 18.03 -16.55
CA ASN A 267 -0.58 18.11 -17.90
C ASN A 267 0.93 17.90 -17.87
N GLY A 268 1.47 17.31 -18.93
CA GLY A 268 2.91 17.13 -19.15
C GLY A 268 3.32 15.68 -19.24
N THR A 269 4.62 15.44 -19.12
CA THR A 269 5.26 14.13 -19.20
C THR A 269 5.56 13.60 -17.82
N PHE A 270 5.16 12.35 -17.51
CA PHE A 270 5.54 11.64 -16.29
C PHE A 270 6.39 10.42 -16.65
N VAL A 271 7.62 10.37 -16.16
CA VAL A 271 8.52 9.23 -16.34
C VAL A 271 8.48 8.37 -15.08
N VAL A 272 8.06 7.12 -15.25
CA VAL A 272 8.00 6.11 -14.21
C VAL A 272 9.27 5.29 -14.25
N ASP A 273 10.22 5.63 -13.42
CA ASP A 273 11.50 4.93 -13.24
C ASP A 273 11.59 4.16 -11.91
N GLY A 274 10.55 4.27 -11.08
CA GLY A 274 10.32 3.47 -9.89
C GLY A 274 9.52 2.19 -10.17
N VAL A 275 8.21 2.21 -9.92
CA VAL A 275 7.30 1.07 -10.07
C VAL A 275 5.94 1.50 -10.65
N VAL A 276 5.18 0.54 -11.17
CA VAL A 276 3.80 0.73 -11.64
C VAL A 276 2.87 -0.27 -10.95
N GLY A 277 1.89 0.20 -10.19
CA GLY A 277 0.72 -0.52 -9.67
C GLY A 277 0.97 -1.97 -9.24
N ASP A 278 -0.01 -2.60 -8.62
CA ASP A 278 0.19 -3.94 -8.04
C ASP A 278 0.49 -5.02 -9.06
N TRP A 279 -0.42 -5.18 -10.03
CA TRP A 279 -0.32 -6.25 -11.01
C TRP A 279 0.90 -6.08 -11.91
N LEU A 280 1.17 -4.87 -12.38
CA LEU A 280 2.31 -4.57 -13.23
C LEU A 280 3.61 -4.64 -12.43
N CYS A 281 3.60 -4.21 -11.17
CA CYS A 281 4.75 -4.32 -10.27
C CYS A 281 5.14 -5.78 -10.03
N ALA A 282 4.17 -6.65 -9.79
CA ALA A 282 4.41 -8.09 -9.64
C ALA A 282 5.02 -8.73 -10.91
N ARG A 283 4.70 -8.18 -12.09
CA ARG A 283 5.15 -8.70 -13.38
C ARG A 283 6.49 -8.13 -13.85
N TYR A 284 6.69 -6.83 -13.66
CA TYR A 284 7.83 -6.09 -14.24
C TYR A 284 8.84 -5.62 -13.19
N GLY A 285 8.48 -5.59 -11.90
CA GLY A 285 9.35 -5.15 -10.83
C GLY A 285 9.75 -3.68 -10.97
N LEU A 286 11.02 -3.39 -10.69
CA LEU A 286 11.62 -2.06 -10.77
C LEU A 286 11.83 -1.64 -12.23
N LEU A 287 11.43 -0.42 -12.56
CA LEU A 287 11.48 0.11 -13.93
C LEU A 287 12.71 0.94 -14.27
N ALA A 288 13.69 1.06 -13.38
CA ALA A 288 14.90 1.87 -13.62
C ALA A 288 15.64 1.53 -14.94
N ALA A 289 15.64 0.24 -15.36
CA ALA A 289 16.24 -0.18 -16.63
C ALA A 289 15.31 -0.05 -17.84
N THR A 290 14.01 0.03 -17.64
CA THR A 290 12.98 0.10 -18.69
C THR A 290 11.88 1.09 -18.31
N PRO A 291 12.21 2.38 -18.11
CA PRO A 291 11.23 3.38 -17.69
C PRO A 291 10.02 3.42 -18.62
N LEU A 292 8.87 3.76 -18.03
CA LEU A 292 7.64 4.03 -18.76
C LEU A 292 7.42 5.54 -18.79
N THR A 293 7.39 6.13 -19.99
CA THR A 293 7.06 7.53 -20.19
C THR A 293 5.58 7.66 -20.50
N ILE A 294 4.88 8.52 -19.78
CA ILE A 294 3.44 8.75 -19.91
C ILE A 294 3.22 10.22 -20.25
N GLU A 295 2.53 10.49 -21.37
CA GLU A 295 2.08 11.82 -21.72
C GLU A 295 0.66 12.02 -21.20
N ILE A 296 0.45 13.11 -20.47
CA ILE A 296 -0.81 13.43 -19.82
C ILE A 296 -1.29 14.79 -20.36
N ALA A 297 -2.51 14.85 -20.83
CA ALA A 297 -3.18 16.09 -21.20
C ALA A 297 -4.61 16.12 -20.69
N SER A 298 -5.01 17.26 -20.11
CA SER A 298 -6.33 17.45 -19.52
C SER A 298 -6.73 16.31 -18.58
N ASN A 299 -5.77 15.92 -17.72
CA ASN A 299 -5.96 14.89 -16.70
C ASN A 299 -6.15 13.46 -17.22
N ARG A 300 -5.77 13.18 -18.48
CA ARG A 300 -5.88 11.85 -19.09
C ARG A 300 -4.59 11.43 -19.79
N ILE A 301 -4.36 10.13 -19.82
CA ILE A 301 -3.26 9.55 -20.61
C ILE A 301 -3.56 9.75 -22.10
N VAL A 302 -2.67 10.41 -22.83
CA VAL A 302 -2.76 10.56 -24.29
C VAL A 302 -1.84 9.62 -25.03
N SER A 303 -0.72 9.23 -24.42
CA SER A 303 0.19 8.21 -24.92
C SER A 303 1.07 7.67 -23.82
N CYS A 304 1.64 6.50 -24.04
CA CYS A 304 2.72 5.98 -23.21
C CYS A 304 3.76 5.29 -24.10
N SER A 305 5.00 5.22 -23.61
CA SER A 305 6.11 4.58 -24.32
C SER A 305 7.13 3.99 -23.38
N SER A 306 7.68 2.83 -23.75
CA SER A 306 8.80 2.17 -23.06
C SER A 306 9.65 1.41 -24.07
N VAL A 307 10.91 1.17 -23.73
CA VAL A 307 11.74 0.20 -24.48
C VAL A 307 11.19 -1.23 -24.32
N ASN A 308 10.52 -1.52 -23.19
CA ASN A 308 9.78 -2.76 -22.97
C ASN A 308 8.36 -2.64 -23.58
N LYS A 309 8.19 -3.10 -24.82
CA LYS A 309 6.92 -3.00 -25.53
C LYS A 309 5.77 -3.80 -24.91
N GLN A 310 6.07 -4.83 -24.15
CA GLN A 310 5.04 -5.58 -23.44
C GLN A 310 4.52 -4.79 -22.22
N LEU A 311 5.40 -4.13 -21.47
CA LEU A 311 5.00 -3.21 -20.39
C LEU A 311 4.13 -2.08 -20.93
N GLU A 312 4.54 -1.45 -22.05
CA GLU A 312 3.77 -0.40 -22.71
C GLU A 312 2.35 -0.87 -23.07
N ALA A 313 2.24 -2.04 -23.70
CA ALA A 313 0.95 -2.61 -24.10
C ALA A 313 0.08 -3.00 -22.89
N ASP A 314 0.68 -3.62 -21.86
CA ASP A 314 -0.05 -4.04 -20.66
C ASP A 314 -0.53 -2.83 -19.84
N PHE A 315 0.31 -1.80 -19.71
CA PHE A 315 -0.07 -0.55 -19.04
C PHE A 315 -1.21 0.14 -19.78
N TRP A 316 -1.09 0.29 -21.12
CA TRP A 316 -2.14 0.87 -21.92
C TRP A 316 -3.47 0.13 -21.78
N ALA A 317 -3.44 -1.22 -21.88
CA ALA A 317 -4.64 -2.02 -21.72
C ALA A 317 -5.27 -1.88 -20.33
N TYR A 318 -4.44 -1.83 -19.28
CA TYR A 318 -4.91 -1.73 -17.90
C TYR A 318 -5.53 -0.35 -17.60
N THR A 319 -4.93 0.72 -18.10
CA THR A 319 -5.45 2.09 -17.94
C THR A 319 -6.62 2.42 -18.87
N HIS A 320 -7.11 1.47 -19.68
CA HIS A 320 -8.26 1.62 -20.56
C HIS A 320 -9.33 0.54 -20.33
N THR A 321 -9.47 0.07 -19.10
CA THR A 321 -10.45 -0.96 -18.72
C THR A 321 -11.85 -0.40 -18.48
N ASP A 322 -11.97 0.87 -18.09
CA ASP A 322 -13.24 1.59 -17.98
C ASP A 322 -13.08 3.06 -18.40
N GLU A 323 -14.18 3.82 -18.41
CA GLU A 323 -14.24 5.21 -18.88
C GLU A 323 -13.26 6.16 -18.18
N ASN A 324 -12.88 5.86 -16.93
CA ASN A 324 -12.05 6.73 -16.10
C ASN A 324 -10.72 6.10 -15.67
N SER A 325 -10.40 4.89 -16.14
CA SER A 325 -9.16 4.20 -15.74
C SER A 325 -7.88 4.85 -16.30
N ASP A 326 -7.99 5.70 -17.31
CA ASP A 326 -6.90 6.54 -17.86
C ASP A 326 -6.82 7.95 -17.23
N ARG A 327 -7.77 8.28 -16.34
CA ARG A 327 -7.83 9.60 -15.70
C ARG A 327 -6.98 9.64 -14.46
N VAL A 328 -6.21 10.72 -14.25
CA VAL A 328 -5.48 10.94 -13.00
C VAL A 328 -6.50 11.10 -11.86
N GLY A 329 -6.57 10.09 -11.01
CA GLY A 329 -7.45 10.04 -9.84
C GLY A 329 -6.77 10.55 -8.58
N GLU A 330 -5.45 10.34 -8.48
CA GLU A 330 -4.66 10.75 -7.32
C GLU A 330 -3.38 11.48 -7.74
N PHE A 331 -3.04 12.50 -6.98
CA PHE A 331 -1.75 13.18 -6.97
C PHE A 331 -1.22 13.21 -5.55
N ALA A 332 -0.06 12.60 -5.32
CA ALA A 332 0.46 12.39 -3.99
C ALA A 332 1.93 12.74 -3.85
N ILE A 333 2.32 13.07 -2.62
CA ILE A 333 3.71 13.33 -2.21
C ILE A 333 4.06 12.34 -1.11
N GLY A 334 4.98 11.41 -1.40
CA GLY A 334 5.56 10.49 -0.43
C GLY A 334 6.43 11.22 0.58
N THR A 335 6.30 10.86 1.86
CA THR A 335 6.96 11.55 2.99
C THR A 335 7.64 10.60 3.97
N ASN A 336 7.71 9.31 3.69
CA ASN A 336 8.36 8.34 4.56
C ASN A 336 9.88 8.37 4.34
N LEU A 337 10.58 9.10 5.20
CA LEU A 337 12.05 9.22 5.14
C LEU A 337 12.80 7.93 5.48
N GLY A 338 12.13 6.91 6.00
CA GLY A 338 12.70 5.57 6.23
C GLY A 338 12.70 4.70 4.97
N VAL A 339 11.99 5.09 3.92
CA VAL A 339 12.07 4.43 2.61
C VAL A 339 13.28 4.97 1.87
N GLU A 340 14.36 4.21 1.87
CA GLU A 340 15.64 4.61 1.29
C GLU A 340 15.73 4.32 -0.21
N ARG A 341 14.99 3.32 -0.66
CA ARG A 341 14.91 2.91 -2.07
C ARG A 341 13.59 2.20 -2.36
N VAL A 342 13.15 2.26 -3.59
CA VAL A 342 12.04 1.42 -4.09
C VAL A 342 12.49 -0.05 -4.19
N ILE A 343 11.58 -0.97 -3.90
CA ILE A 343 11.86 -2.41 -3.79
C ILE A 343 10.99 -3.29 -4.69
N GLY A 344 10.08 -2.70 -5.45
CA GLY A 344 9.11 -3.43 -6.24
C GLY A 344 7.88 -3.88 -5.43
N ASN A 345 7.50 -3.09 -4.43
CA ASN A 345 6.28 -3.33 -3.65
C ASN A 345 5.58 -1.99 -3.39
N ILE A 346 4.40 -1.84 -3.97
CA ILE A 346 3.69 -0.56 -3.96
C ILE A 346 3.31 -0.10 -2.55
N LEU A 347 3.03 -1.00 -1.61
CA LEU A 347 2.72 -0.65 -0.22
C LEU A 347 3.75 0.30 0.39
N GLN A 348 5.03 0.10 0.07
CA GLN A 348 6.12 0.95 0.52
C GLN A 348 6.50 2.01 -0.51
N ASP A 349 6.60 1.61 -1.79
CA ASP A 349 7.27 2.41 -2.82
C ASP A 349 6.54 3.70 -3.14
N GLU A 350 5.20 3.76 -2.98
CA GLU A 350 4.40 4.98 -3.05
C GLU A 350 4.69 5.96 -1.90
N LYS A 351 5.28 5.50 -0.79
CA LYS A 351 5.64 6.35 0.35
C LYS A 351 7.05 6.96 0.22
N PHE A 352 7.80 6.56 -0.84
CA PHE A 352 9.13 7.10 -1.14
C PHE A 352 9.06 8.63 -1.34
N PRO A 353 10.04 9.41 -0.83
CA PRO A 353 10.05 10.86 -1.01
C PRO A 353 10.05 11.28 -2.50
N GLY A 354 8.93 11.81 -2.96
CA GLY A 354 8.72 12.15 -4.37
C GLY A 354 7.25 12.30 -4.71
N ILE A 355 6.95 12.34 -6.00
CA ILE A 355 5.58 12.31 -6.51
C ILE A 355 5.25 10.89 -6.96
N HIS A 356 4.07 10.42 -6.55
CA HIS A 356 3.37 9.40 -7.32
C HIS A 356 2.01 9.95 -7.76
N ILE A 357 1.50 9.41 -8.83
CA ILE A 357 0.15 9.66 -9.30
C ILE A 357 -0.56 8.33 -9.48
N ALA A 358 -1.88 8.30 -9.29
CA ALA A 358 -2.66 7.11 -9.62
C ALA A 358 -3.69 7.42 -10.69
N PHE A 359 -3.84 6.48 -11.62
CA PHE A 359 -4.87 6.54 -12.64
C PHE A 359 -6.10 5.73 -12.21
N GLY A 360 -7.29 6.29 -12.45
CA GLY A 360 -8.56 5.63 -12.17
C GLY A 360 -9.33 6.24 -11.01
N ASN A 361 -9.56 5.44 -9.95
CA ASN A 361 -10.39 5.81 -8.81
C ASN A 361 -9.79 6.97 -8.00
N PRO A 362 -10.52 8.09 -7.82
CA PRO A 362 -10.04 9.29 -7.13
C PRO A 362 -10.24 9.23 -5.60
N TYR A 363 -10.73 8.11 -5.05
CA TYR A 363 -11.23 8.02 -3.67
C TYR A 363 -12.21 9.15 -3.32
N GLY A 364 -13.25 9.28 -4.15
CA GLY A 364 -14.18 10.42 -4.13
C GLY A 364 -14.90 10.63 -2.80
N GLU A 365 -15.16 9.58 -2.02
CA GLU A 365 -15.71 9.66 -0.66
C GLU A 365 -14.77 10.43 0.30
N HIS A 366 -13.46 10.44 0.01
CA HIS A 366 -12.47 11.20 0.74
C HIS A 366 -12.18 12.53 0.06
N THR A 367 -11.70 12.48 -1.17
CA THR A 367 -11.22 13.66 -1.90
C THR A 367 -12.34 14.62 -2.33
N GLY A 368 -13.56 14.12 -2.54
CA GLY A 368 -14.69 14.88 -3.09
C GLY A 368 -14.76 14.88 -4.61
N ALA A 369 -13.87 14.16 -5.30
CA ALA A 369 -13.93 14.03 -6.75
C ALA A 369 -15.13 13.18 -7.19
N PRO A 370 -15.90 13.60 -8.25
CA PRO A 370 -17.23 13.03 -8.50
C PRO A 370 -17.24 11.76 -9.36
N TRP A 371 -16.12 11.36 -9.95
CA TRP A 371 -16.09 10.17 -10.82
C TRP A 371 -15.70 8.90 -10.06
N ARG A 372 -15.86 7.77 -10.71
CA ARG A 372 -15.47 6.45 -10.22
C ARG A 372 -14.74 5.68 -11.31
N SER A 373 -13.89 4.77 -10.92
CA SER A 373 -13.26 3.75 -11.75
C SER A 373 -13.15 2.45 -10.95
N GLY A 374 -13.12 1.35 -11.66
CA GLY A 374 -12.83 0.03 -11.08
C GLY A 374 -11.34 -0.22 -10.87
N THR A 375 -10.47 0.70 -11.29
CA THR A 375 -9.01 0.58 -11.14
C THR A 375 -8.46 1.73 -10.29
N HIS A 376 -7.31 1.49 -9.66
CA HIS A 376 -6.44 2.49 -9.05
C HIS A 376 -5.01 2.04 -9.32
N ILE A 377 -4.30 2.76 -10.18
CA ILE A 377 -3.03 2.30 -10.74
C ILE A 377 -1.97 3.34 -10.43
N ASP A 378 -1.23 3.11 -9.34
CA ASP A 378 -0.14 3.98 -8.92
C ASP A 378 1.05 3.89 -9.87
N VAL A 379 1.69 5.03 -10.12
CA VAL A 379 2.94 5.14 -10.86
C VAL A 379 3.90 6.00 -10.08
N VAL A 380 5.08 5.47 -9.78
CA VAL A 380 6.09 6.09 -8.92
C VAL A 380 7.30 6.52 -9.75
N GLY A 381 7.60 7.82 -9.70
CA GLY A 381 8.85 8.37 -10.24
C GLY A 381 9.87 8.62 -9.12
N LEU A 382 11.12 8.92 -9.48
CA LEU A 382 12.22 9.11 -8.55
C LEU A 382 12.94 10.46 -8.77
N GLY A 383 13.56 11.00 -7.70
CA GLY A 383 14.48 12.13 -7.81
C GLY A 383 13.84 13.48 -8.13
N PHE A 384 12.68 13.76 -7.57
CA PHE A 384 11.90 14.95 -7.88
C PHE A 384 12.49 16.27 -7.39
N ASN A 385 12.27 17.31 -8.22
CA ASN A 385 12.20 18.70 -7.81
C ASN A 385 10.73 19.12 -7.81
N ILE A 386 10.24 19.71 -6.71
CA ILE A 386 8.82 20.04 -6.53
C ILE A 386 8.68 21.50 -6.12
N TRP A 387 7.87 22.25 -6.87
CA TRP A 387 7.50 23.63 -6.59
C TRP A 387 6.00 23.76 -6.37
N LEU A 388 5.62 24.51 -5.34
CA LEU A 388 4.26 24.92 -5.05
C LEU A 388 4.07 26.35 -5.52
N GLU A 389 3.01 26.62 -6.28
CA GLU A 389 2.57 27.96 -6.64
C GLU A 389 1.33 28.30 -5.81
N THR A 390 1.41 29.44 -5.10
CA THR A 390 0.34 29.94 -4.26
C THR A 390 0.07 31.40 -4.64
N PRO A 391 -1.05 32.02 -4.20
CA PRO A 391 -1.27 33.46 -4.38
C PRO A 391 -0.17 34.34 -3.76
N ALA A 392 0.59 33.83 -2.80
CA ALA A 392 1.68 34.56 -2.14
C ALA A 392 3.03 34.42 -2.87
N GLY A 393 3.14 33.52 -3.86
CA GLY A 393 4.36 33.27 -4.62
C GLY A 393 4.67 31.78 -4.79
N GLN A 394 5.88 31.49 -5.25
CA GLN A 394 6.36 30.13 -5.50
C GLN A 394 7.31 29.69 -4.37
N GLU A 395 7.16 28.44 -3.92
CA GLU A 395 8.05 27.78 -2.96
C GLU A 395 8.56 26.46 -3.53
N GLN A 396 9.86 26.21 -3.50
CA GLN A 396 10.44 24.88 -3.77
C GLN A 396 10.47 24.08 -2.48
N ILE A 397 9.74 22.97 -2.42
CA ILE A 397 9.64 22.11 -1.23
C ILE A 397 10.55 20.88 -1.30
N MET A 398 10.97 20.47 -2.51
CA MET A 398 11.85 19.32 -2.71
C MET A 398 12.87 19.63 -3.83
N ARG A 399 14.12 19.13 -3.66
CA ARG A 399 15.18 19.17 -4.66
C ARG A 399 15.90 17.84 -4.70
N ASP A 400 16.01 17.27 -5.90
CA ASP A 400 16.69 15.99 -6.15
C ASP A 400 16.24 14.89 -5.15
N GLY A 401 14.91 14.77 -4.94
CA GLY A 401 14.30 13.82 -4.02
C GLY A 401 14.44 14.13 -2.53
N ARG A 402 15.00 15.29 -2.16
CA ARG A 402 15.20 15.70 -0.76
C ARG A 402 14.31 16.87 -0.39
N PHE A 403 13.57 16.73 0.69
CA PHE A 403 12.79 17.83 1.21
C PHE A 403 13.66 19.01 1.64
N LEU A 404 13.25 20.22 1.27
CA LEU A 404 13.83 21.50 1.73
C LEU A 404 13.10 22.01 2.97
N ILE A 405 12.01 21.38 3.35
CA ILE A 405 11.22 21.65 4.56
C ILE A 405 11.90 20.89 5.71
N ALA A 406 12.32 21.60 6.75
CA ALA A 406 12.81 20.95 7.96
C ALA A 406 11.66 20.16 8.63
N ALA A 407 11.87 18.90 8.93
CA ALA A 407 10.89 17.99 9.54
C ALA A 407 10.65 18.27 11.05
#